data_f35d9541a182cdde00be284c2d8f87d6
#
_entry.id   f35d9541a182cdde00be284c2d8f87d6
#
_cell.length_a   1.000
_cell.length_b   1.000
_cell.length_c   1.000
_cell.angle_alpha   90.00
_cell.angle_beta   90.00
_cell.angle_gamma   90.00
#
_symmetry.space_group_name_H-M   'P 1'
#
loop_
_entity.id
_entity.type
_entity.pdbx_description
1 polymer ?
#
loop_
_entity_poly.entity_id
_entity_poly.type
_entity_poly.pdbx_seq_one_letter_code
_entity_poly.pdbx_strand_id
1 'polypeptide(L)'
;MSCVPVLAASVAARFSVDYNTFTYTESPAGYVAAMKGLITGQLATILQATYATPGVASLRTSQKQVSAGTATITSLRAFGPSSLTFIVTAVQRLVSSHGTSTGSTQYAITVTGSGASWQVNDIELKSAGNS
;
A
#
# COMPACT_ATOMS: atom_id res chain seq x y z
N MET A 1 -24.99 -9.92 -11.57
CA MET A 1 -23.69 -9.76 -12.18
C MET A 1 -22.82 -8.83 -11.35
N SER A 2 -21.57 -9.13 -11.32
CA SER A 2 -20.67 -8.33 -10.51
C SER A 2 -20.41 -6.97 -11.13
N CYS A 3 -20.43 -5.93 -10.30
CA CYS A 3 -20.11 -4.58 -10.72
C CYS A 3 -18.68 -4.20 -10.43
N VAL A 4 -17.97 -5.00 -9.61
CA VAL A 4 -16.61 -4.69 -9.18
C VAL A 4 -15.64 -5.65 -9.83
N PRO A 5 -14.66 -5.15 -10.60
CA PRO A 5 -13.64 -6.01 -11.17
C PRO A 5 -12.83 -6.70 -10.08
N VAL A 6 -12.81 -8.02 -10.10
CA VAL A 6 -12.05 -8.80 -9.13
C VAL A 6 -10.55 -8.47 -9.22
N LEU A 7 -10.06 -8.23 -10.44
CA LEU A 7 -8.66 -7.87 -10.64
C LEU A 7 -8.29 -6.54 -10.00
N ALA A 8 -9.18 -5.55 -10.05
CA ALA A 8 -8.95 -4.26 -9.40
C ALA A 8 -8.87 -4.43 -7.88
N ALA A 9 -9.78 -5.19 -7.30
CA ALA A 9 -9.77 -5.46 -5.86
C ALA A 9 -8.51 -6.23 -5.44
N SER A 10 -8.11 -7.21 -6.24
CA SER A 10 -6.89 -7.98 -5.99
C SER A 10 -5.65 -7.10 -6.00
N VAL A 11 -5.56 -6.19 -6.96
CA VAL A 11 -4.44 -5.24 -7.05
C VAL A 11 -4.39 -4.36 -5.80
N ALA A 12 -5.53 -3.83 -5.35
CA ALA A 12 -5.60 -3.01 -4.15
C ALA A 12 -5.15 -3.79 -2.91
N ALA A 13 -5.59 -5.03 -2.76
CA ALA A 13 -5.23 -5.87 -1.62
C ALA A 13 -3.73 -6.20 -1.63
N ARG A 14 -3.20 -6.62 -2.77
CA ARG A 14 -1.78 -6.97 -2.91
C ARG A 14 -0.89 -5.75 -2.66
N PHE A 15 -1.29 -4.59 -3.18
CA PHE A 15 -0.56 -3.36 -2.92
C PHE A 15 -0.50 -3.06 -1.42
N SER A 16 -1.62 -3.20 -0.70
CA SER A 16 -1.65 -2.95 0.75
C SER A 16 -0.69 -3.85 1.51
N VAL A 17 -0.60 -5.12 1.13
CA VAL A 17 0.36 -6.05 1.72
C VAL A 17 1.78 -5.56 1.47
N ASP A 18 2.11 -5.26 0.22
CA ASP A 18 3.45 -4.83 -0.15
C ASP A 18 3.83 -3.49 0.49
N TYR A 19 2.85 -2.58 0.59
CA TYR A 19 3.05 -1.27 1.20
C TYR A 19 3.51 -1.39 2.66
N ASN A 20 3.01 -2.38 3.37
CA ASN A 20 3.33 -2.62 4.78
C ASN A 20 4.41 -3.69 4.98
N THR A 21 5.01 -4.19 3.92
CA THR A 21 6.01 -5.25 4.00
C THR A 21 7.38 -4.69 3.60
N PHE A 22 8.29 -4.64 4.55
CA PHE A 22 9.64 -4.13 4.30
C PHE A 22 10.62 -4.66 5.34
N THR A 23 11.92 -4.56 5.02
CA THR A 23 12.99 -4.82 5.97
C THR A 23 13.96 -3.62 5.99
N TYR A 24 14.64 -3.44 7.10
CA TYR A 24 15.57 -2.32 7.24
C TYR A 24 16.79 -2.43 6.30
N THR A 25 17.04 -3.62 5.74
CA THR A 25 18.14 -3.84 4.81
C THR A 25 17.77 -3.51 3.37
N GLU A 26 16.49 -3.25 3.10
CA GLU A 26 15.98 -3.03 1.77
C GLU A 26 16.20 -1.59 1.32
N SER A 27 16.65 -1.39 0.08
CA SER A 27 16.80 -0.05 -0.49
C SER A 27 15.42 0.52 -0.87
N PRO A 28 15.30 1.87 -0.99
CA PRO A 28 14.05 2.46 -1.49
C PRO A 28 13.66 1.93 -2.87
N ALA A 29 14.62 1.75 -3.76
CA ALA A 29 14.35 1.18 -5.08
C ALA A 29 13.89 -0.26 -4.99
N GLY A 30 14.46 -1.05 -4.08
CA GLY A 30 14.06 -2.44 -3.85
C GLY A 30 12.65 -2.54 -3.30
N TYR A 31 12.30 -1.65 -2.38
CA TYR A 31 10.95 -1.59 -1.82
C TYR A 31 9.90 -1.35 -2.91
N VAL A 32 10.15 -0.36 -3.77
CA VAL A 32 9.21 -0.02 -4.85
C VAL A 32 9.22 -1.09 -5.94
N ALA A 33 10.36 -1.72 -6.21
CA ALA A 33 10.45 -2.78 -7.21
C ALA A 33 9.55 -3.98 -6.88
N ALA A 34 9.32 -4.26 -5.60
CA ALA A 34 8.41 -5.33 -5.17
C ALA A 34 6.97 -5.06 -5.58
N MET A 35 6.62 -3.81 -5.82
CA MET A 35 5.27 -3.39 -6.24
C MET A 35 5.15 -3.21 -7.75
N LYS A 36 6.19 -3.56 -8.51
CA LYS A 36 6.20 -3.36 -9.96
C LYS A 36 5.00 -4.07 -10.59
N GLY A 37 4.31 -3.36 -11.45
CA GLY A 37 3.10 -3.87 -12.09
C GLY A 37 1.83 -3.62 -11.31
N LEU A 38 1.93 -3.29 -10.00
CA LEU A 38 0.77 -2.99 -9.16
C LEU A 38 0.49 -1.49 -9.07
N ILE A 39 1.47 -0.64 -9.32
CA ILE A 39 1.35 0.81 -9.12
C ILE A 39 1.72 1.57 -10.39
N THR A 40 1.18 2.79 -10.49
CA THR A 40 1.55 3.69 -11.59
C THR A 40 2.96 4.23 -11.39
N GLY A 41 3.60 4.68 -12.47
CA GLY A 41 4.93 5.28 -12.37
C GLY A 41 4.95 6.52 -11.49
N GLN A 42 3.87 7.30 -11.51
CA GLN A 42 3.74 8.48 -10.66
C GLN A 42 3.74 8.10 -9.18
N LEU A 43 2.97 7.09 -8.80
CA LEU A 43 2.93 6.62 -7.42
C LEU A 43 4.27 6.00 -7.01
N ALA A 44 4.92 5.27 -7.91
CA ALA A 44 6.23 4.69 -7.65
C ALA A 44 7.25 5.76 -7.25
N THR A 45 7.27 6.89 -7.96
CA THR A 45 8.17 8.01 -7.66
C THR A 45 7.89 8.57 -6.27
N ILE A 46 6.62 8.77 -5.94
CA ILE A 46 6.21 9.30 -4.63
C ILE A 46 6.61 8.34 -3.51
N LEU A 47 6.34 7.05 -3.67
CA LEU A 47 6.65 6.06 -2.64
C LEU A 47 8.15 5.91 -2.43
N GLN A 48 8.93 5.92 -3.50
CA GLN A 48 10.37 5.83 -3.37
C GLN A 48 10.94 7.03 -2.61
N ALA A 49 10.48 8.24 -2.91
CA ALA A 49 10.91 9.44 -2.22
C ALA A 49 10.51 9.40 -0.74
N THR A 50 9.29 8.97 -0.44
CA THR A 50 8.81 8.87 0.93
C THR A 50 9.60 7.84 1.73
N TYR A 51 9.85 6.68 1.14
CA TYR A 51 10.61 5.61 1.80
C TYR A 51 12.06 6.02 2.06
N ALA A 52 12.61 6.88 1.22
CA ALA A 52 13.98 7.37 1.32
C ALA A 52 14.12 8.58 2.25
N THR A 53 13.04 9.11 2.81
CA THR A 53 13.07 10.25 3.72
C THR A 53 14.07 9.99 4.85
N PRO A 54 15.09 10.86 5.06
CA PRO A 54 16.19 10.56 5.97
C PRO A 54 15.79 10.16 7.38
N GLY A 55 14.82 10.87 7.98
CA GLY A 55 14.36 10.55 9.33
C GLY A 55 13.73 9.16 9.42
N VAL A 56 12.93 8.79 8.41
CA VAL A 56 12.26 7.49 8.34
C VAL A 56 13.29 6.39 8.09
N ALA A 57 14.21 6.60 7.16
CA ALA A 57 15.24 5.62 6.83
C ALA A 57 16.17 5.36 8.03
N SER A 58 16.57 6.42 8.72
CA SER A 58 17.41 6.29 9.92
C SER A 58 16.73 5.51 11.02
N LEU A 59 15.46 5.80 11.28
CA LEU A 59 14.69 5.11 12.32
C LEU A 59 14.55 3.62 11.98
N ARG A 60 14.23 3.32 10.73
CA ARG A 60 14.08 1.95 10.26
C ARG A 60 15.36 1.16 10.46
N THR A 61 16.50 1.75 10.09
CA THR A 61 17.80 1.10 10.20
C THR A 61 18.26 0.98 11.66
N SER A 62 18.14 2.05 12.43
CA SER A 62 18.60 2.05 13.82
C SER A 62 17.81 1.08 14.70
N GLN A 63 16.53 0.88 14.42
CA GLN A 63 15.67 -0.05 15.14
C GLN A 63 15.61 -1.44 14.49
N LYS A 64 16.29 -1.65 13.37
CA LYS A 64 16.28 -2.91 12.62
C LYS A 64 14.85 -3.39 12.36
N GLN A 65 14.04 -2.50 11.80
CA GLN A 65 12.62 -2.77 11.59
C GLN A 65 12.38 -3.77 10.46
N VAL A 66 11.54 -4.75 10.74
CA VAL A 66 11.01 -5.70 9.75
C VAL A 66 9.50 -5.69 9.87
N SER A 67 8.83 -5.42 8.77
CA SER A 67 7.38 -5.29 8.75
C SER A 67 6.78 -6.33 7.82
N ALA A 68 5.68 -6.93 8.24
CA ALA A 68 4.86 -7.81 7.41
C ALA A 68 3.41 -7.36 7.50
N GLY A 69 2.73 -7.33 6.35
CA GLY A 69 1.36 -6.86 6.28
C GLY A 69 0.40 -7.90 5.75
N THR A 70 -0.87 -7.77 6.17
CA THR A 70 -2.00 -8.47 5.58
C THR A 70 -3.06 -7.42 5.25
N ALA A 71 -3.97 -7.74 4.35
CA ALA A 71 -4.96 -6.77 3.92
C ALA A 71 -6.30 -7.44 3.62
N THR A 72 -7.38 -6.73 3.95
CA THR A 72 -8.74 -7.15 3.67
C THR A 72 -9.50 -5.98 3.06
N ILE A 73 -10.14 -6.21 1.92
CA ILE A 73 -11.04 -5.22 1.30
C ILE A 73 -12.31 -5.19 2.12
N THR A 74 -12.69 -4.05 2.64
CA THR A 74 -13.88 -3.92 3.47
C THR A 74 -15.05 -3.28 2.74
N SER A 75 -14.79 -2.38 1.79
CA SER A 75 -15.87 -1.78 1.02
C SER A 75 -15.32 -1.08 -0.22
N LEU A 76 -16.23 -0.74 -1.12
CA LEU A 76 -15.96 0.10 -2.29
C LEU A 76 -16.53 1.48 -1.98
N ARG A 77 -15.67 2.49 -1.90
CA ARG A 77 -16.06 3.86 -1.56
C ARG A 77 -16.60 4.61 -2.77
N ALA A 78 -15.91 4.47 -3.89
CA ALA A 78 -16.26 5.23 -5.10
C ALA A 78 -15.89 4.41 -6.32
N PHE A 79 -16.63 4.61 -7.41
CA PHE A 79 -16.32 3.96 -8.67
C PHE A 79 -16.70 4.83 -9.84
N GLY A 80 -15.95 4.68 -10.92
CA GLY A 80 -16.17 5.33 -12.19
C GLY A 80 -15.76 4.41 -13.32
N PRO A 81 -15.81 4.88 -14.57
CA PRO A 81 -15.51 4.01 -15.73
C PRO A 81 -14.09 3.51 -15.77
N SER A 82 -13.13 4.21 -15.19
CA SER A 82 -11.73 3.83 -15.23
C SER A 82 -11.02 4.00 -13.89
N SER A 83 -11.78 4.17 -12.79
CA SER A 83 -11.21 4.42 -11.47
C SER A 83 -12.11 3.83 -10.39
N LEU A 84 -11.51 3.15 -9.43
CA LEU A 84 -12.21 2.57 -8.28
C LEU A 84 -11.43 2.91 -7.02
N THR A 85 -12.15 3.27 -5.95
CA THR A 85 -11.52 3.51 -4.65
C THR A 85 -12.07 2.51 -3.65
N PHE A 86 -11.18 1.70 -3.09
CA PHE A 86 -11.52 0.69 -2.09
C PHE A 86 -11.11 1.15 -0.71
N ILE A 87 -11.89 0.77 0.30
CA ILE A 87 -11.45 0.85 1.68
C ILE A 87 -10.85 -0.49 2.05
N VAL A 88 -9.60 -0.45 2.49
CA VAL A 88 -8.82 -1.63 2.80
C VAL A 88 -8.36 -1.55 4.25
N THR A 89 -8.59 -2.60 5.01
CA THR A 89 -8.01 -2.72 6.36
C THR A 89 -6.72 -3.49 6.25
N ALA A 90 -5.62 -2.85 6.61
CA ALA A 90 -4.30 -3.46 6.60
C ALA A 90 -3.84 -3.71 8.03
N VAL A 91 -3.34 -4.90 8.31
CA VAL A 91 -2.75 -5.25 9.60
C VAL A 91 -1.26 -5.37 9.39
N GLN A 92 -0.50 -4.65 10.20
CA GLN A 92 0.95 -4.63 10.13
C GLN A 92 1.54 -5.25 11.40
N ARG A 93 2.46 -6.18 11.23
CA ARG A 93 3.26 -6.70 12.32
C ARG A 93 4.67 -6.15 12.16
N LEU A 94 5.09 -5.35 13.11
CA LEU A 94 6.40 -4.70 13.08
C LEU A 94 7.31 -5.31 14.13
N VAL A 95 8.42 -5.89 13.70
CA VAL A 95 9.45 -6.42 14.58
C VAL A 95 10.64 -5.46 14.54
N SER A 96 11.13 -5.09 15.69
CA SER A 96 12.28 -4.18 15.81
C SER A 96 13.15 -4.61 16.96
N SER A 97 14.28 -3.91 17.15
CA SER A 97 15.16 -4.13 18.30
C SER A 97 14.47 -3.84 19.64
N HIS A 98 13.35 -3.12 19.61
CA HIS A 98 12.57 -2.79 20.81
C HIS A 98 11.41 -3.76 21.07
N GLY A 99 11.23 -4.76 20.21
CA GLY A 99 10.17 -5.75 20.36
C GLY A 99 9.27 -5.84 19.15
N THR A 100 8.09 -6.44 19.34
CA THR A 100 7.11 -6.66 18.29
C THR A 100 5.83 -5.90 18.61
N SER A 101 5.29 -5.22 17.60
CA SER A 101 3.99 -4.56 17.71
C SER A 101 3.10 -4.94 16.53
N THR A 102 1.79 -4.91 16.75
CA THR A 102 0.80 -5.17 15.72
C THR A 102 -0.21 -4.05 15.75
N GLY A 103 -0.51 -3.52 14.57
CA GLY A 103 -1.50 -2.46 14.43
C GLY A 103 -2.32 -2.63 13.18
N SER A 104 -3.48 -2.00 13.13
CA SER A 104 -4.30 -2.00 11.92
C SER A 104 -4.58 -0.57 11.50
N THR A 105 -4.67 -0.37 10.18
CA THR A 105 -4.94 0.93 9.59
C THR A 105 -5.88 0.73 8.42
N GLN A 106 -6.81 1.67 8.26
CA GLN A 106 -7.68 1.67 7.10
C GLN A 106 -7.23 2.71 6.10
N TYR A 107 -7.13 2.29 4.85
CA TYR A 107 -6.70 3.14 3.73
C TYR A 107 -7.81 3.24 2.70
N ALA A 108 -7.85 4.39 2.02
CA ALA A 108 -8.58 4.54 0.78
C ALA A 108 -7.57 4.38 -0.35
N ILE A 109 -7.73 3.32 -1.13
CA ILE A 109 -6.79 2.99 -2.21
C ILE A 109 -7.50 3.12 -3.55
N THR A 110 -6.99 3.99 -4.39
CA THR A 110 -7.56 4.23 -5.71
C THR A 110 -6.77 3.48 -6.77
N VAL A 111 -7.47 2.63 -7.52
CA VAL A 111 -6.90 1.94 -8.68
C VAL A 111 -7.48 2.55 -9.94
N THR A 112 -6.65 2.64 -10.97
CA THR A 112 -7.05 3.13 -12.29
C THR A 112 -6.75 2.07 -13.35
N GLY A 113 -7.53 2.05 -14.41
CA GLY A 113 -7.33 1.11 -15.50
C GLY A 113 -8.63 0.67 -16.14
N SER A 114 -8.60 -0.44 -16.83
CA SER A 114 -9.76 -1.03 -17.48
C SER A 114 -9.50 -2.51 -17.79
N GLY A 115 -10.58 -3.29 -17.87
CA GLY A 115 -10.47 -4.70 -18.21
C GLY A 115 -9.62 -5.47 -17.22
N ALA A 116 -8.51 -6.03 -17.68
CA ALA A 116 -7.59 -6.80 -16.87
C ALA A 116 -6.38 -5.99 -16.40
N SER A 117 -6.32 -4.71 -16.72
CA SER A 117 -5.14 -3.87 -16.50
C SER A 117 -5.45 -2.79 -15.48
N TRP A 118 -5.15 -3.05 -14.22
CA TRP A 118 -5.41 -2.13 -13.11
C TRP A 118 -4.13 -1.88 -12.33
N GLN A 119 -3.94 -0.63 -11.91
CA GLN A 119 -2.79 -0.23 -11.10
C GLN A 119 -3.23 0.76 -10.04
N VAL A 120 -2.59 0.70 -8.88
CA VAL A 120 -2.84 1.66 -7.81
C VAL A 120 -2.23 3.00 -8.21
N ASN A 121 -3.05 4.05 -8.14
CA ASN A 121 -2.64 5.41 -8.45
C ASN A 121 -2.53 6.29 -7.21
N ASP A 122 -3.19 5.95 -6.13
CA ASP A 122 -3.19 6.75 -4.92
C ASP A 122 -3.51 5.89 -3.69
N ILE A 123 -2.94 6.29 -2.56
CA ILE A 123 -3.25 5.73 -1.26
C ILE A 123 -3.33 6.86 -0.24
N GLU A 124 -4.41 6.87 0.54
CA GLU A 124 -4.63 7.83 1.61
C GLU A 124 -5.15 7.09 2.83
N LEU A 125 -5.01 7.70 4.01
CA LEU A 125 -5.74 7.20 5.17
C LEU A 125 -7.23 7.38 4.91
N LYS A 126 -8.03 6.43 5.36
CA LYS A 126 -9.48 6.50 5.19
C LYS A 126 -10.05 7.82 5.73
N SER A 127 -9.55 8.26 6.88
CA SER A 127 -10.03 9.50 7.50
C SER A 127 -9.68 10.73 6.66
N ALA A 128 -8.51 10.76 6.01
CA ALA A 128 -8.10 11.87 5.16
C ALA A 128 -8.93 11.92 3.88
N GLY A 129 -9.19 10.76 3.28
CA GLY A 129 -9.98 10.66 2.05
C GLY A 129 -11.47 10.83 2.27
N ASN A 130 -11.90 11.03 3.49
CA ASN A 130 -13.31 11.10 3.83
C ASN A 130 -13.83 12.53 3.92
N SER A 131 -13.00 13.47 3.60
CA SER A 131 -13.38 14.89 3.64
C SER A 131 -14.38 15.26 2.55
#